data_feeb96636ce8bebcbc7539336b4d5187
#
_entry.id   feeb96636ce8bebcbc7539336b4d5187
#
_cell.length_a   1.000
_cell.length_b   1.000
_cell.length_c   1.000
_cell.angle_alpha   90.00
_cell.angle_beta   90.00
_cell.angle_gamma   90.00
#
_symmetry.space_group_name_H-M   'P 1'
#
loop_
_entity.id
_entity.type
_entity.pdbx_description
1 polymer ?
#
loop_
_entity_poly.entity_id
_entity_poly.type
_entity_poly.pdbx_seq_one_letter_code
_entity_poly.pdbx_strand_id
1 'polypeptide(L)'
;MLPLNTFWLVQLSLSGALILATSLLLLKIYKYLCYQLTAQNSLVTRINRILPQTQCGQCGHPGCLPYARAISEGEASNRCPPGGHETILELAELLNEPVLDLDPSHGQFKEFSVAVIREDECIGCTKCIQACPVDAILGGPKFMHTVIEAECTGCDLCVQPCPVDCIDMLRHYEAAPSHAAVIFSNSHDMQGARP
;
A
#
# COMPACT_ATOMS: atom_id res chain seq x y z
N MET A 1 9.10 63.83 -25.92
CA MET A 1 10.36 63.10 -26.18
C MET A 1 11.02 62.86 -24.83
N LEU A 2 11.06 61.63 -24.35
CA LEU A 2 11.77 61.28 -23.12
C LEU A 2 13.29 61.39 -23.40
N PRO A 3 14.08 61.99 -22.50
CA PRO A 3 15.52 62.13 -22.73
C PRO A 3 16.17 60.74 -22.75
N LEU A 4 17.15 60.60 -23.65
CA LEU A 4 17.84 59.29 -23.93
C LEU A 4 18.36 58.58 -22.67
N ASN A 5 18.70 59.33 -21.62
CA ASN A 5 19.16 58.81 -20.32
C ASN A 5 18.06 58.08 -19.54
N THR A 6 16.78 58.47 -19.62
CA THR A 6 15.71 57.83 -18.87
C THR A 6 15.33 56.50 -19.50
N PHE A 7 15.48 56.35 -20.82
CA PHE A 7 15.22 55.07 -21.49
C PHE A 7 16.21 53.98 -21.04
N TRP A 8 17.48 54.30 -20.95
CA TRP A 8 18.49 53.32 -20.47
C TRP A 8 18.31 52.94 -18.99
N LEU A 9 17.94 53.89 -18.14
CA LEU A 9 17.69 53.64 -16.74
C LEU A 9 16.47 52.72 -16.52
N VAL A 10 15.39 52.88 -17.28
CA VAL A 10 14.22 52.02 -17.24
C VAL A 10 14.58 50.62 -17.73
N GLN A 11 15.37 50.49 -18.79
CA GLN A 11 15.77 49.20 -19.34
C GLN A 11 16.67 48.40 -18.39
N LEU A 12 17.58 49.07 -17.68
CA LEU A 12 18.42 48.47 -16.64
C LEU A 12 17.62 48.05 -15.43
N SER A 13 16.62 48.82 -15.02
CA SER A 13 15.75 48.47 -13.88
C SER A 13 14.86 47.27 -14.20
N LEU A 14 14.31 47.18 -15.42
CA LEU A 14 13.50 46.05 -15.86
C LEU A 14 14.32 44.74 -15.97
N SER A 15 15.55 44.84 -16.53
CA SER A 15 16.44 43.66 -16.60
C SER A 15 16.88 43.18 -15.22
N GLY A 16 17.19 44.09 -14.30
CA GLY A 16 17.51 43.78 -12.90
C GLY A 16 16.35 43.11 -12.17
N ALA A 17 15.12 43.63 -12.36
CA ALA A 17 13.91 43.02 -11.75
C ALA A 17 13.64 41.61 -12.31
N LEU A 18 13.86 41.40 -13.62
CA LEU A 18 13.70 40.08 -14.24
C LEU A 18 14.73 39.08 -13.72
N ILE A 19 15.99 39.46 -13.58
CA ILE A 19 17.06 38.61 -13.03
C ILE A 19 16.75 38.26 -11.57
N LEU A 20 16.26 39.21 -10.77
CA LEU A 20 15.88 38.99 -9.40
C LEU A 20 14.68 38.02 -9.29
N ALA A 21 13.67 38.19 -10.12
CA ALA A 21 12.51 37.30 -10.17
C ALA A 21 12.89 35.89 -10.59
N THR A 22 13.74 35.71 -11.60
CA THR A 22 14.20 34.37 -12.02
C THR A 22 15.05 33.69 -10.94
N SER A 23 15.93 34.43 -10.26
CA SER A 23 16.73 33.86 -9.16
C SER A 23 15.90 33.41 -7.98
N LEU A 24 14.88 34.19 -7.60
CA LEU A 24 13.94 33.82 -6.55
C LEU A 24 13.11 32.59 -6.93
N LEU A 25 12.70 32.48 -8.19
CA LEU A 25 11.99 31.31 -8.69
C LEU A 25 12.88 30.06 -8.63
N LEU A 26 14.12 30.16 -9.09
CA LEU A 26 15.09 29.06 -9.03
C LEU A 26 15.37 28.62 -7.59
N LEU A 27 15.49 29.57 -6.65
CA LEU A 27 15.64 29.24 -5.22
C LEU A 27 14.41 28.50 -4.65
N LYS A 28 13.20 28.88 -5.04
CA LYS A 28 11.98 28.18 -4.65
C LYS A 28 11.93 26.76 -5.21
N ILE A 29 12.25 26.58 -6.49
CA ILE A 29 12.33 25.27 -7.15
C ILE A 29 13.40 24.40 -6.46
N TYR A 30 14.59 24.95 -6.22
CA TYR A 30 15.65 24.23 -5.52
C TYR A 30 15.21 23.76 -4.12
N LYS A 31 14.62 24.65 -3.30
CA LYS A 31 14.10 24.28 -1.98
C LYS A 31 13.01 23.21 -2.06
N TYR A 32 12.10 23.31 -3.03
CA TYR A 32 11.06 22.32 -3.26
C TYR A 32 11.64 20.95 -3.63
N LEU A 33 12.61 20.90 -4.54
CA LEU A 33 13.29 19.66 -4.92
C LEU A 33 14.07 19.05 -3.75
N CYS A 34 14.80 19.86 -2.98
CA CYS A 34 15.50 19.39 -1.78
C CYS A 34 14.52 18.82 -0.73
N TYR A 35 13.38 19.48 -0.53
CA TYR A 35 12.35 18.99 0.39
C TYR A 35 11.79 17.64 -0.04
N GLN A 36 11.48 17.46 -1.33
CA GLN A 36 10.98 16.20 -1.89
C GLN A 36 12.01 15.07 -1.74
N LEU A 37 13.27 15.32 -2.06
CA LEU A 37 14.36 14.33 -1.93
C LEU A 37 14.58 13.94 -0.45
N THR A 38 14.52 14.89 0.47
CA THR A 38 14.68 14.62 1.92
C THR A 38 13.48 13.84 2.47
N ALA A 39 12.28 14.17 2.04
CA ALA A 39 11.06 13.46 2.45
C ALA A 39 11.08 11.98 2.01
N GLN A 40 11.55 11.70 0.79
CA GLN A 40 11.69 10.33 0.29
C GLN A 40 12.72 9.49 1.05
N ASN A 41 13.72 10.12 1.63
CA ASN A 41 14.81 9.47 2.38
C ASN A 41 14.61 9.53 3.90
N SER A 42 13.46 9.98 4.39
CA SER A 42 13.18 9.99 5.84
C SER A 42 13.20 8.56 6.41
N LEU A 43 13.66 8.40 7.64
CA LEU A 43 13.68 7.10 8.34
C LEU A 43 12.29 6.45 8.33
N VAL A 44 11.24 7.22 8.59
CA VAL A 44 9.85 6.77 8.55
C VAL A 44 9.50 6.16 7.19
N THR A 45 9.91 6.80 6.08
CA THR A 45 9.63 6.30 4.73
C THR A 45 10.35 4.98 4.47
N ARG A 46 11.60 4.84 4.94
CA ARG A 46 12.38 3.60 4.82
C ARG A 46 11.74 2.47 5.61
N ILE A 47 11.37 2.70 6.87
CA ILE A 47 10.65 1.74 7.71
C ILE A 47 9.33 1.33 7.05
N ASN A 48 8.54 2.31 6.60
CA ASN A 48 7.24 2.03 5.97
C ASN A 48 7.33 1.18 4.69
N ARG A 49 8.44 1.26 3.94
CA ARG A 49 8.68 0.40 2.76
C ARG A 49 8.96 -1.05 3.10
N ILE A 50 9.58 -1.31 4.26
CA ILE A 50 9.87 -2.66 4.75
C ILE A 50 8.59 -3.33 5.26
N LEU A 51 7.66 -2.56 5.83
CA LEU A 51 6.40 -3.09 6.34
C LEU A 51 5.51 -3.65 5.20
N PRO A 52 4.78 -4.77 5.43
CA PRO A 52 4.08 -5.53 4.38
C PRO A 52 2.88 -4.82 3.75
N GLN A 53 2.53 -3.63 4.20
CA GLN A 53 1.43 -2.78 3.69
C GLN A 53 0.03 -3.43 3.77
N THR A 54 -0.15 -4.43 4.63
CA THR A 54 -1.45 -5.11 4.82
C THR A 54 -2.51 -4.23 5.48
N GLN A 55 -2.12 -3.13 6.11
CA GLN A 55 -3.00 -2.17 6.80
C GLN A 55 -3.92 -2.82 7.87
N CYS A 56 -3.55 -4.00 8.40
CA CYS A 56 -4.40 -4.85 9.24
C CYS A 56 -4.63 -4.34 10.67
N GLY A 57 -3.79 -3.45 11.17
CA GLY A 57 -3.89 -2.91 12.54
C GLY A 57 -3.47 -3.86 13.66
N GLN A 58 -3.01 -5.07 13.39
CA GLN A 58 -2.64 -6.06 14.42
C GLN A 58 -1.52 -5.60 15.35
N CYS A 59 -0.61 -4.76 14.85
CA CYS A 59 0.45 -4.13 15.66
C CYS A 59 -0.07 -3.08 16.67
N GLY A 60 -1.39 -2.83 16.72
CA GLY A 60 -2.00 -1.82 17.58
C GLY A 60 -2.08 -0.43 16.96
N HIS A 61 -1.61 -0.25 15.73
CA HIS A 61 -1.66 1.03 15.00
C HIS A 61 -2.67 0.98 13.85
N PRO A 62 -3.30 2.10 13.49
CA PRO A 62 -4.30 2.14 12.41
C PRO A 62 -3.66 2.11 11.01
N GLY A 63 -2.72 1.19 10.78
CA GLY A 63 -2.03 1.00 9.50
C GLY A 63 -0.51 1.03 9.61
N CYS A 64 0.17 0.73 8.50
CA CYS A 64 1.63 0.57 8.46
C CYS A 64 2.38 1.89 8.65
N LEU A 65 1.92 3.00 8.08
CA LEU A 65 2.59 4.29 8.23
C LEU A 65 2.58 4.83 9.67
N PRO A 66 1.48 4.78 10.44
CA PRO A 66 1.49 5.10 11.87
C PRO A 66 2.48 4.24 12.67
N TYR A 67 2.55 2.94 12.41
CA TYR A 67 3.51 2.06 13.06
C TYR A 67 4.96 2.40 12.66
N ALA A 68 5.22 2.71 11.40
CA ALA A 68 6.54 3.17 10.95
C ALA A 68 7.02 4.44 11.66
N ARG A 69 6.10 5.36 11.97
CA ARG A 69 6.39 6.56 12.78
C ARG A 69 6.74 6.18 14.22
N ALA A 70 5.94 5.32 14.84
CA ALA A 70 6.17 4.86 16.19
C ALA A 70 7.53 4.15 16.34
N ILE A 71 7.90 3.28 15.39
CA ILE A 71 9.23 2.67 15.33
C ILE A 71 10.33 3.76 15.23
N SER A 72 10.15 4.77 14.40
CA SER A 72 11.14 5.85 14.26
C SER A 72 11.29 6.69 15.53
N GLU A 73 10.30 6.64 16.43
CA GLU A 73 10.27 7.30 17.74
C GLU A 73 10.75 6.37 18.89
N GLY A 74 11.15 5.13 18.57
CA GLY A 74 11.72 4.18 19.53
C GLY A 74 10.77 3.06 19.98
N GLU A 75 9.62 2.88 19.34
CA GLU A 75 8.77 1.71 19.60
C GLU A 75 9.39 0.44 19.02
N ALA A 76 9.11 -0.70 19.65
CA ALA A 76 9.66 -2.00 19.25
C ALA A 76 9.26 -2.37 17.81
N SER A 77 10.21 -2.83 17.00
CA SER A 77 10.04 -3.17 15.58
C SER A 77 9.47 -4.58 15.33
N ASN A 78 9.19 -5.35 16.38
CA ASN A 78 8.79 -6.76 16.31
C ASN A 78 7.29 -7.03 16.48
N ARG A 79 6.42 -6.03 16.26
CA ARG A 79 4.96 -6.14 16.49
C ARG A 79 4.14 -6.37 15.22
N CYS A 80 4.76 -6.71 14.10
CA CYS A 80 4.05 -6.89 12.84
C CYS A 80 3.88 -8.38 12.48
N PRO A 81 2.74 -9.05 12.83
CA PRO A 81 2.56 -10.46 12.50
C PRO A 81 2.58 -10.77 11.02
N PRO A 82 1.92 -9.98 10.12
CA PRO A 82 1.98 -10.25 8.69
C PRO A 82 3.37 -10.11 8.07
N GLY A 83 4.23 -9.27 8.66
CA GLY A 83 5.60 -9.12 8.20
C GLY A 83 6.53 -10.27 8.62
N GLY A 84 6.17 -10.96 9.70
CA GLY A 84 6.93 -12.10 10.20
C GLY A 84 8.38 -11.78 10.54
N HIS A 85 9.19 -12.82 10.56
CA HIS A 85 10.60 -12.73 10.94
C HIS A 85 11.44 -11.96 9.91
N GLU A 86 11.11 -12.05 8.64
CA GLU A 86 11.84 -11.36 7.56
C GLU A 86 11.77 -9.83 7.73
N THR A 87 10.56 -9.29 7.95
CA THR A 87 10.39 -7.86 8.24
C THR A 87 11.15 -7.42 9.49
N ILE A 88 11.18 -8.25 10.54
CA ILE A 88 11.93 -7.94 11.77
C ILE A 88 13.43 -7.88 11.49
N LEU A 89 13.97 -8.79 10.69
CA LEU A 89 15.38 -8.79 10.29
C LEU A 89 15.75 -7.51 9.53
N GLU A 90 14.97 -7.15 8.51
CA GLU A 90 15.22 -5.94 7.71
C GLU A 90 15.12 -4.65 8.54
N LEU A 91 14.15 -4.59 9.47
CA LEU A 91 14.00 -3.45 10.38
C LEU A 91 15.17 -3.37 11.36
N ALA A 92 15.61 -4.50 11.93
CA ALA A 92 16.75 -4.56 12.85
C ALA A 92 18.04 -4.11 12.16
N GLU A 93 18.27 -4.53 10.91
CA GLU A 93 19.39 -4.06 10.09
C GLU A 93 19.31 -2.55 9.81
N LEU A 94 18.12 -2.06 9.42
CA LEU A 94 17.91 -0.64 9.14
C LEU A 94 18.17 0.25 10.36
N LEU A 95 17.75 -0.21 11.55
CA LEU A 95 17.81 0.54 12.80
C LEU A 95 19.11 0.28 13.57
N ASN A 96 19.91 -0.70 13.14
CA ASN A 96 21.11 -1.19 13.83
C ASN A 96 20.79 -1.64 15.28
N GLU A 97 19.69 -2.39 15.42
CA GLU A 97 19.18 -2.95 16.67
C GLU A 97 19.32 -4.48 16.68
N PRO A 98 19.30 -5.13 17.86
CA PRO A 98 19.27 -6.58 17.93
C PRO A 98 17.97 -7.13 17.34
N VAL A 99 18.06 -8.28 16.65
CA VAL A 99 16.89 -8.99 16.13
C VAL A 99 16.08 -9.54 17.30
N LEU A 100 14.81 -9.19 17.37
CA LEU A 100 13.86 -9.67 18.37
C LEU A 100 12.93 -10.72 17.75
N ASP A 101 12.44 -11.63 18.58
CA ASP A 101 11.35 -12.52 18.17
C ASP A 101 10.05 -11.73 18.02
N LEU A 102 9.12 -12.21 17.16
CA LEU A 102 7.79 -11.62 16.99
C LEU A 102 7.07 -11.56 18.34
N ASP A 103 6.53 -10.39 18.68
CA ASP A 103 5.76 -10.21 19.91
C ASP A 103 4.43 -10.99 19.84
N PRO A 104 4.26 -12.05 20.63
CA PRO A 104 3.07 -12.90 20.57
C PRO A 104 1.79 -12.20 21.04
N SER A 105 1.89 -11.07 21.73
CA SER A 105 0.73 -10.28 22.18
C SER A 105 -0.04 -9.63 21.03
N HIS A 106 0.62 -9.44 19.87
CA HIS A 106 0.06 -8.85 18.66
C HIS A 106 -0.41 -9.89 17.63
N GLY A 107 -0.20 -11.19 17.91
CA GLY A 107 -0.60 -12.30 17.04
C GLY A 107 0.56 -13.15 16.57
N GLN A 108 0.28 -14.05 15.66
CA GLN A 108 1.25 -14.97 15.07
C GLN A 108 1.36 -14.71 13.58
N PHE A 109 2.52 -15.03 13.01
CA PHE A 109 2.69 -15.05 11.57
C PHE A 109 1.72 -16.03 10.92
N LYS A 110 0.98 -15.56 9.91
CA LYS A 110 0.14 -16.38 9.05
C LYS A 110 0.64 -16.24 7.63
N GLU A 111 0.65 -17.36 6.90
CA GLU A 111 0.91 -17.33 5.46
C GLU A 111 -0.11 -16.44 4.74
N PHE A 112 0.31 -15.83 3.65
CA PHE A 112 -0.55 -14.97 2.85
C PHE A 112 -1.78 -15.75 2.35
N SER A 113 -2.95 -15.20 2.61
CA SER A 113 -4.25 -15.75 2.20
C SER A 113 -5.11 -14.65 1.59
N VAL A 114 -6.06 -15.04 0.77
CA VAL A 114 -7.00 -14.15 0.08
C VAL A 114 -8.41 -14.45 0.56
N ALA A 115 -9.20 -13.42 0.80
CA ALA A 115 -10.61 -13.58 1.12
C ALA A 115 -11.39 -14.02 -0.12
N VAL A 116 -12.25 -15.02 0.04
CA VAL A 116 -13.16 -15.51 -1.00
C VAL A 116 -14.58 -15.47 -0.42
N ILE A 117 -15.49 -14.82 -1.15
CA ILE A 117 -16.91 -14.71 -0.77
C ILE A 117 -17.70 -15.76 -1.51
N ARG A 118 -18.44 -16.61 -0.77
CA ARG A 118 -19.44 -17.49 -1.35
C ARG A 118 -20.63 -16.64 -1.78
N GLU A 119 -20.69 -16.32 -3.07
CA GLU A 119 -21.62 -15.32 -3.63
C GLU A 119 -23.08 -15.74 -3.50
N ASP A 120 -23.38 -17.04 -3.55
CA ASP A 120 -24.70 -17.65 -3.38
C ASP A 120 -25.26 -17.49 -1.95
N GLU A 121 -24.38 -17.37 -0.96
CA GLU A 121 -24.75 -17.13 0.43
C GLU A 121 -24.75 -15.63 0.81
N CYS A 122 -24.18 -14.78 -0.06
CA CYS A 122 -24.01 -13.36 0.21
C CYS A 122 -25.35 -12.60 0.16
N ILE A 123 -25.73 -11.94 1.25
CA ILE A 123 -26.98 -11.16 1.36
C ILE A 123 -26.83 -9.67 0.97
N GLY A 124 -25.65 -9.23 0.53
CA GLY A 124 -25.45 -7.83 0.11
C GLY A 124 -25.50 -6.83 1.25
N CYS A 125 -25.01 -7.16 2.46
CA CYS A 125 -25.09 -6.29 3.64
C CYS A 125 -24.06 -5.17 3.69
N THR A 126 -23.05 -5.16 2.81
CA THR A 126 -21.96 -4.17 2.67
C THR A 126 -20.97 -4.06 3.84
N LYS A 127 -21.11 -4.84 4.89
CA LYS A 127 -20.24 -4.73 6.07
C LYS A 127 -18.78 -5.09 5.77
N CYS A 128 -18.53 -6.06 4.89
CA CYS A 128 -17.19 -6.43 4.46
C CYS A 128 -16.52 -5.32 3.65
N ILE A 129 -17.27 -4.59 2.81
CA ILE A 129 -16.76 -3.43 2.06
C ILE A 129 -16.30 -2.34 3.02
N GLN A 130 -17.13 -2.03 4.06
CA GLN A 130 -16.80 -1.00 5.05
C GLN A 130 -15.59 -1.38 5.92
N ALA A 131 -15.33 -2.67 6.09
CA ALA A 131 -14.22 -3.18 6.87
C ALA A 131 -12.91 -3.31 6.08
N CYS A 132 -12.97 -3.26 4.73
CA CYS A 132 -11.81 -3.45 3.89
C CYS A 132 -10.93 -2.18 3.86
N PRO A 133 -9.68 -2.22 4.35
CA PRO A 133 -8.82 -1.04 4.40
C PRO A 133 -8.19 -0.68 3.05
N VAL A 134 -8.32 -1.56 2.04
CA VAL A 134 -7.71 -1.42 0.71
C VAL A 134 -8.74 -1.45 -0.42
N ASP A 135 -10.04 -1.37 -0.08
CA ASP A 135 -11.15 -1.35 -1.04
C ASP A 135 -11.17 -2.52 -2.04
N ALA A 136 -10.65 -3.69 -1.63
CA ALA A 136 -10.54 -4.88 -2.47
C ALA A 136 -11.88 -5.62 -2.69
N ILE A 137 -13.01 -5.13 -2.20
CA ILE A 137 -14.32 -5.81 -2.29
C ILE A 137 -15.29 -5.01 -3.12
N LEU A 138 -15.76 -5.61 -4.21
CA LEU A 138 -16.80 -5.06 -5.08
C LEU A 138 -18.18 -5.54 -4.66
N GLY A 139 -19.19 -4.71 -4.88
CA GLY A 139 -20.58 -5.00 -4.61
C GLY A 139 -21.37 -3.79 -4.15
N GLY A 140 -22.57 -4.01 -3.63
CA GLY A 140 -23.45 -2.94 -3.17
C GLY A 140 -24.59 -3.45 -2.31
N PRO A 141 -25.44 -2.56 -1.75
CA PRO A 141 -26.59 -2.96 -0.96
C PRO A 141 -27.52 -3.89 -1.72
N LYS A 142 -27.81 -5.08 -1.18
CA LYS A 142 -28.67 -6.13 -1.76
C LYS A 142 -28.10 -6.78 -3.05
N PHE A 143 -26.86 -6.53 -3.39
CA PHE A 143 -26.12 -7.25 -4.45
C PHE A 143 -25.04 -8.12 -3.81
N MET A 144 -24.73 -9.24 -4.44
CA MET A 144 -23.63 -10.08 -4.00
C MET A 144 -22.30 -9.29 -4.03
N HIS A 145 -21.38 -9.68 -3.15
CA HIS A 145 -20.06 -9.08 -3.12
C HIS A 145 -19.03 -10.08 -3.66
N THR A 146 -17.98 -9.56 -4.30
CA THR A 146 -16.84 -10.35 -4.75
C THR A 146 -15.53 -9.65 -4.37
N VAL A 147 -14.45 -10.42 -4.23
CA VAL A 147 -13.14 -9.90 -3.85
C VAL A 147 -12.26 -9.76 -5.09
N ILE A 148 -11.58 -8.63 -5.23
CA ILE A 148 -10.50 -8.45 -6.21
C ILE A 148 -9.25 -9.05 -5.57
N GLU A 149 -8.90 -10.28 -5.98
CA GLU A 149 -7.79 -11.04 -5.42
C GLU A 149 -6.46 -10.28 -5.45
N ALA A 150 -6.17 -9.61 -6.56
CA ALA A 150 -4.94 -8.84 -6.74
C ALA A 150 -4.80 -7.64 -5.77
N GLU A 151 -5.91 -7.13 -5.24
CA GLU A 151 -5.93 -6.01 -4.29
C GLU A 151 -6.08 -6.46 -2.84
N CYS A 152 -6.41 -7.74 -2.61
CA CYS A 152 -6.62 -8.28 -1.28
C CYS A 152 -5.28 -8.48 -0.56
N THR A 153 -5.15 -7.90 0.63
CA THR A 153 -3.93 -8.00 1.46
C THR A 153 -3.98 -9.11 2.52
N GLY A 154 -5.06 -9.92 2.56
CA GLY A 154 -5.20 -11.03 3.51
C GLY A 154 -5.33 -10.65 4.98
N CYS A 155 -5.87 -9.47 5.28
CA CYS A 155 -5.92 -8.90 6.62
C CYS A 155 -7.03 -9.48 7.53
N ASP A 156 -7.92 -10.34 7.04
CA ASP A 156 -9.05 -11.02 7.73
C ASP A 156 -10.17 -10.07 8.24
N LEU A 157 -10.05 -8.76 8.12
CA LEU A 157 -10.98 -7.79 8.71
C LEU A 157 -12.41 -7.88 8.16
N CYS A 158 -12.60 -8.43 6.97
CA CYS A 158 -13.92 -8.62 6.35
C CYS A 158 -14.67 -9.85 6.89
N VAL A 159 -13.98 -10.82 7.50
CA VAL A 159 -14.57 -12.09 7.96
C VAL A 159 -15.52 -11.86 9.15
N GLN A 160 -15.00 -11.25 10.23
CA GLN A 160 -15.76 -11.07 11.47
C GLN A 160 -17.09 -10.30 11.32
N PRO A 161 -17.18 -9.20 10.53
CA PRO A 161 -18.43 -8.45 10.40
C PRO A 161 -19.46 -9.12 9.49
N CYS A 162 -19.14 -10.23 8.82
CA CYS A 162 -20.07 -10.94 7.95
C CYS A 162 -21.17 -11.65 8.76
N PRO A 163 -22.44 -11.25 8.64
CA PRO A 163 -23.50 -11.82 9.49
C PRO A 163 -23.96 -13.23 9.07
N VAL A 164 -23.57 -13.67 7.87
CA VAL A 164 -23.93 -14.99 7.32
C VAL A 164 -22.71 -15.90 7.14
N ASP A 165 -21.53 -15.45 7.60
CA ASP A 165 -20.28 -16.22 7.59
C ASP A 165 -19.92 -16.82 6.23
N CYS A 166 -20.13 -16.04 5.15
CA CYS A 166 -19.92 -16.49 3.78
C CYS A 166 -18.52 -16.10 3.23
N ILE A 167 -17.56 -15.78 4.09
CA ILE A 167 -16.22 -15.34 3.69
C ILE A 167 -15.17 -16.31 4.21
N ASP A 168 -14.46 -16.97 3.32
CA ASP A 168 -13.36 -17.87 3.62
C ASP A 168 -12.01 -17.21 3.33
N MET A 169 -10.98 -17.55 4.11
CA MET A 169 -9.61 -17.15 3.84
C MET A 169 -8.87 -18.33 3.21
N LEU A 170 -8.58 -18.25 1.93
CA LEU A 170 -7.88 -19.30 1.19
C LEU A 170 -6.42 -18.89 0.96
N ARG A 171 -5.50 -19.86 1.05
CA ARG A 171 -4.12 -19.63 0.63
C ARG A 171 -4.09 -19.30 -0.86
N HIS A 172 -3.23 -18.39 -1.28
CA HIS A 172 -3.16 -17.91 -2.67
C HIS A 172 -3.06 -19.04 -3.71
N TYR A 173 -2.43 -20.17 -3.39
CA TYR A 173 -2.33 -21.34 -4.28
C TYR A 173 -3.57 -22.24 -4.29
N GLU A 174 -4.47 -22.07 -3.31
CA GLU A 174 -5.75 -22.80 -3.17
C GLU A 174 -6.93 -22.02 -3.77
N ALA A 175 -6.76 -20.72 -4.01
CA ALA A 175 -7.72 -19.93 -4.77
C ALA A 175 -7.83 -20.52 -6.18
N ALA A 176 -9.05 -20.93 -6.53
CA ALA A 176 -9.39 -21.78 -7.69
C ALA A 176 -8.66 -21.36 -8.97
N PRO A 177 -8.36 -22.32 -9.88
CA PRO A 177 -7.75 -22.01 -11.16
C PRO A 177 -8.60 -20.96 -11.84
N SER A 178 -8.01 -19.79 -12.10
CA SER A 178 -8.62 -18.74 -12.90
C SER A 178 -9.24 -19.38 -14.15
N HIS A 179 -10.42 -18.94 -14.57
CA HIS A 179 -11.11 -19.44 -15.78
C HIS A 179 -10.19 -19.56 -17.00
N ALA A 180 -9.04 -18.91 -17.02
CA ALA A 180 -8.00 -19.05 -18.02
C ALA A 180 -7.34 -20.45 -18.04
N ALA A 181 -7.23 -21.17 -16.92
CA ALA A 181 -6.62 -22.49 -16.88
C ALA A 181 -7.53 -23.58 -17.48
N VAL A 182 -8.85 -23.37 -17.41
CA VAL A 182 -9.84 -24.32 -17.98
C VAL A 182 -9.86 -24.26 -19.50
N ILE A 183 -9.52 -23.10 -20.11
CA ILE A 183 -9.50 -22.96 -21.58
C ILE A 183 -8.27 -23.65 -22.20
N PHE A 184 -7.14 -23.72 -21.48
CA PHE A 184 -5.92 -24.36 -21.99
C PHE A 184 -5.87 -25.86 -21.79
N SER A 185 -6.65 -26.48 -20.90
CA SER A 185 -6.69 -27.94 -20.73
C SER A 185 -7.51 -28.65 -21.79
N ASN A 186 -8.44 -27.97 -22.47
CA ASN A 186 -9.28 -28.55 -23.52
C ASN A 186 -8.66 -28.52 -24.93
N SER A 187 -7.47 -27.92 -25.12
CA SER A 187 -6.81 -27.84 -26.42
C SER A 187 -5.85 -29.00 -26.75
N HIS A 188 -5.57 -29.90 -25.77
CA HIS A 188 -4.65 -31.01 -25.96
C HIS A 188 -5.31 -32.35 -26.32
N ASP A 189 -6.66 -32.48 -26.21
CA ASP A 189 -7.37 -33.76 -26.49
C ASP A 189 -7.93 -33.91 -27.90
N MET A 190 -7.60 -33.02 -28.85
CA MET A 190 -8.08 -33.12 -30.24
C MET A 190 -7.05 -33.62 -31.25
N GLN A 191 -6.01 -34.35 -30.83
CA GLN A 191 -5.06 -34.96 -31.74
C GLN A 191 -4.99 -36.49 -31.56
N GLY A 192 -6.09 -37.19 -31.83
CA GLY A 192 -6.12 -38.65 -31.71
C GLY A 192 -7.27 -39.34 -32.43
N ALA A 193 -7.67 -38.86 -33.60
CA ALA A 193 -8.56 -39.65 -34.48
C ALA A 193 -8.24 -39.35 -35.96
N ARG A 194 -7.41 -40.19 -36.54
CA ARG A 194 -7.35 -40.37 -37.99
C ARG A 194 -7.46 -41.87 -38.31
N PRO A 195 -8.19 -42.19 -39.40
CA PRO A 195 -8.66 -43.54 -39.77
C PRO A 195 -7.52 -44.46 -40.15
#